data_17cbbb0bd1e12982713a6eab05b19949
#
_entry.id   17cbbb0bd1e12982713a6eab05b19949
#
_cell.length_a   1.000
_cell.length_b   1.000
_cell.length_c   1.000
_cell.angle_alpha   90.00
_cell.angle_beta   90.00
_cell.angle_gamma   90.00
#
_symmetry.space_group_name_H-M   'P 1'
#
loop_
_entity.id
_entity.type
_entity.pdbx_description
1 polymer ?
#
loop_
_entity_poly.entity_id
_entity_poly.type
_entity_poly.pdbx_seq_one_letter_code
_entity_poly.pdbx_strand_id
1 'polypeptide(L)'
;MSNKERFIDNQNGTVTDSTTELMWMQEDAWQKEAKWFTWDEAIELANYFNSIKFGGFQDWRLPTEDEIKSLYHEKASNQDKYGKEIHLWPAFPSGGLATVWLKGESGHEGTLFDFKNGEFRPLYKSKSGRMTVRLVRGEMLS
;
A
#
# COMPACT_ATOMS: atom_id res chain seq x y z
N MET A 1 17.08 7.38 -24.97
CA MET A 1 16.47 6.57 -24.45
C MET A 1 16.34 6.52 -23.15
N SER A 2 15.51 6.42 -22.69
CA SER A 2 15.48 6.39 -21.36
C SER A 2 15.00 5.12 -20.88
N ASN A 3 15.82 4.41 -20.24
CA ASN A 3 15.41 3.22 -19.55
C ASN A 3 15.20 3.52 -18.10
N LYS A 4 14.77 4.74 -17.82
CA LYS A 4 14.55 5.11 -16.46
C LYS A 4 13.37 4.35 -15.93
N GLU A 5 13.56 3.56 -14.92
CA GLU A 5 12.48 2.84 -14.30
C GLU A 5 11.66 3.80 -13.45
N ARG A 6 10.35 3.61 -13.48
CA ARG A 6 9.45 4.40 -12.64
C ARG A 6 9.66 4.08 -11.16
N PHE A 7 9.76 2.78 -10.84
CA PHE A 7 9.88 2.34 -9.45
C PHE A 7 11.31 1.95 -9.14
N ILE A 8 11.85 2.49 -8.07
CA ILE A 8 13.25 2.29 -7.67
C ILE A 8 13.27 1.54 -6.36
N ASP A 9 13.88 0.35 -6.36
CA ASP A 9 14.08 -0.43 -5.15
C ASP A 9 15.23 0.21 -4.36
N ASN A 10 14.92 0.73 -3.17
CA ASN A 10 15.90 1.45 -2.35
C ASN A 10 16.77 0.51 -1.52
N GLN A 11 16.58 -0.81 -1.64
CA GLN A 11 17.39 -1.83 -0.96
C GLN A 11 17.26 -1.76 0.58
N ASN A 12 16.15 -1.22 1.06
CA ASN A 12 15.92 -1.09 2.50
C ASN A 12 14.46 -1.38 2.88
N GLY A 13 13.73 -2.08 2.01
CA GLY A 13 12.32 -2.38 2.24
C GLY A 13 11.37 -1.31 1.71
N THR A 14 11.89 -0.30 1.03
CA THR A 14 11.07 0.76 0.43
C THR A 14 11.29 0.83 -1.08
N VAL A 15 10.29 1.37 -1.77
CA VAL A 15 10.32 1.61 -3.21
C VAL A 15 9.93 3.07 -3.45
N THR A 16 10.72 3.77 -4.23
CA THR A 16 10.39 5.15 -4.63
C THR A 16 9.71 5.13 -5.99
N ASP A 17 8.57 5.81 -6.09
CA ASP A 17 7.89 6.00 -7.36
C ASP A 17 8.34 7.35 -7.92
N SER A 18 9.19 7.32 -8.96
CA SER A 18 9.74 8.55 -9.51
C SER A 18 8.71 9.41 -10.23
N THR A 19 7.57 8.83 -10.61
CA THR A 19 6.50 9.58 -11.26
C THR A 19 5.72 10.44 -10.27
N THR A 20 5.39 9.90 -9.10
CA THR A 20 4.61 10.61 -8.09
C THR A 20 5.47 11.20 -6.99
N GLU A 21 6.73 10.79 -6.90
CA GLU A 21 7.67 11.13 -5.82
C GLU A 21 7.26 10.57 -4.46
N LEU A 22 6.34 9.61 -4.45
CA LEU A 22 5.97 8.92 -3.22
C LEU A 22 6.94 7.77 -2.94
N MET A 23 7.11 7.47 -1.67
CA MET A 23 7.85 6.29 -1.25
C MET A 23 6.89 5.34 -0.56
N TRP A 24 6.95 4.08 -0.94
CA TRP A 24 6.03 3.03 -0.48
C TRP A 24 6.79 1.94 0.25
N MET A 25 6.13 1.28 1.22
CA MET A 25 6.70 0.04 1.71
C MET A 25 6.67 -0.98 0.57
N GLN A 26 7.76 -1.73 0.43
CA GLN A 26 7.93 -2.67 -0.68
C GLN A 26 7.00 -3.86 -0.53
N GLU A 27 7.00 -4.51 0.63
CA GLU A 27 6.05 -5.55 0.97
C GLU A 27 4.85 -4.91 1.66
N ASP A 28 3.66 -5.50 1.51
CA ASP A 28 2.53 -5.00 2.29
C ASP A 28 2.61 -5.55 3.72
N ALA A 29 1.67 -5.11 4.57
CA ALA A 29 1.69 -5.48 5.98
C ALA A 29 1.46 -6.98 6.18
N TRP A 30 0.67 -7.63 5.31
CA TRP A 30 0.50 -9.07 5.37
C TRP A 30 1.83 -9.79 5.16
N GLN A 31 2.58 -9.38 4.17
CA GLN A 31 3.86 -10.01 3.85
C GLN A 31 4.87 -9.84 4.99
N LYS A 32 4.83 -8.71 5.68
CA LYS A 32 5.77 -8.45 6.77
C LYS A 32 5.36 -9.10 8.08
N GLU A 33 4.06 -9.13 8.40
CA GLU A 33 3.58 -9.52 9.72
C GLU A 33 2.80 -10.83 9.73
N ALA A 34 2.44 -11.35 8.56
CA ALA A 34 1.70 -12.60 8.41
C ALA A 34 0.35 -12.59 9.16
N LYS A 35 -0.33 -11.44 9.13
CA LYS A 35 -1.67 -11.33 9.73
C LYS A 35 -2.51 -10.34 8.93
N TRP A 36 -3.83 -10.44 9.11
CA TRP A 36 -4.78 -9.47 8.58
C TRP A 36 -4.82 -8.27 9.52
N PHE A 37 -5.15 -7.10 8.97
CA PHE A 37 -5.13 -5.85 9.73
C PHE A 37 -6.50 -5.20 9.75
N THR A 38 -6.93 -4.74 10.93
CA THR A 38 -8.01 -3.76 11.04
C THR A 38 -7.45 -2.39 10.68
N TRP A 39 -8.35 -1.41 10.49
CA TRP A 39 -7.90 -0.05 10.19
C TRP A 39 -7.05 0.53 11.33
N ASP A 40 -7.48 0.30 12.58
CA ASP A 40 -6.70 0.79 13.73
C ASP A 40 -5.32 0.15 13.79
N GLU A 41 -5.23 -1.13 13.47
CA GLU A 41 -3.93 -1.82 13.42
C GLU A 41 -3.04 -1.25 12.31
N ALA A 42 -3.64 -0.83 11.19
CA ALA A 42 -2.88 -0.18 10.13
C ALA A 42 -2.31 1.16 10.61
N ILE A 43 -3.09 1.93 11.36
CA ILE A 43 -2.61 3.18 11.96
C ILE A 43 -1.48 2.89 12.95
N GLU A 44 -1.62 1.85 13.78
CA GLU A 44 -0.57 1.46 14.72
C GLU A 44 0.71 1.08 14.01
N LEU A 45 0.61 0.40 12.87
CA LEU A 45 1.80 0.05 12.10
C LEU A 45 2.50 1.30 11.57
N ALA A 46 1.74 2.29 11.10
CA ALA A 46 2.32 3.54 10.65
C ALA A 46 3.05 4.24 11.80
N ASN A 47 2.45 4.26 12.99
CA ASN A 47 3.08 4.86 14.16
C ASN A 47 4.37 4.11 14.52
N TYR A 48 4.35 2.78 14.43
CA TYR A 48 5.55 1.98 14.69
C TYR A 48 6.66 2.31 13.69
N PHE A 49 6.32 2.37 12.39
CA PHE A 49 7.31 2.72 11.36
C PHE A 49 7.94 4.07 11.64
N ASN A 50 7.14 5.04 12.09
CA ASN A 50 7.64 6.36 12.40
C ASN A 50 8.53 6.35 13.64
N SER A 51 8.22 5.50 14.62
CA SER A 51 9.03 5.41 15.82
C SER A 51 10.42 4.83 15.56
N ILE A 52 10.53 3.93 14.57
CA ILE A 52 11.82 3.31 14.22
C ILE A 52 12.47 4.01 13.02
N LYS A 53 11.86 5.06 12.51
CA LYS A 53 12.35 5.79 11.31
C LYS A 53 12.57 4.84 10.13
N PHE A 54 11.56 4.05 9.82
CA PHE A 54 11.65 3.07 8.76
C PHE A 54 12.07 3.73 7.44
N GLY A 55 13.08 3.17 6.78
CA GLY A 55 13.61 3.77 5.55
C GLY A 55 14.26 5.12 5.75
N GLY A 56 14.44 5.58 6.99
CA GLY A 56 15.03 6.87 7.31
C GLY A 56 14.02 8.00 7.50
N PHE A 57 12.72 7.70 7.56
CA PHE A 57 11.67 8.73 7.58
C PHE A 57 10.67 8.50 8.69
N GLN A 58 10.00 9.56 9.12
CA GLN A 58 9.04 9.52 10.22
C GLN A 58 7.67 10.05 9.82
N ASP A 59 7.34 10.04 8.54
CA ASP A 59 6.05 10.53 8.04
C ASP A 59 5.27 9.44 7.31
N TRP A 60 5.41 8.19 7.73
CA TRP A 60 4.65 7.06 7.20
C TRP A 60 3.19 7.18 7.58
N ARG A 61 2.30 6.87 6.64
CA ARG A 61 0.86 6.99 6.82
C ARG A 61 0.12 6.08 5.86
N LEU A 62 -1.19 5.95 6.06
CA LEU A 62 -2.06 5.26 5.10
C LEU A 62 -2.22 6.13 3.85
N PRO A 63 -2.35 5.51 2.68
CA PRO A 63 -2.50 6.27 1.43
C PRO A 63 -3.90 6.86 1.27
N THR A 64 -3.96 7.94 0.50
CA THR A 64 -5.24 8.51 0.03
C THR A 64 -5.73 7.72 -1.20
N GLU A 65 -6.95 8.01 -1.64
CA GLU A 65 -7.51 7.37 -2.83
C GLU A 65 -6.66 7.63 -4.07
N ASP A 66 -6.26 8.88 -4.28
CA ASP A 66 -5.44 9.21 -5.46
C ASP A 66 -4.09 8.53 -5.40
N GLU A 67 -3.51 8.43 -4.22
CA GLU A 67 -2.21 7.79 -4.07
C GLU A 67 -2.27 6.31 -4.39
N ILE A 68 -3.24 5.61 -3.84
CA ILE A 68 -3.33 4.16 -4.09
C ILE A 68 -3.67 3.87 -5.54
N LYS A 69 -4.48 4.71 -6.17
CA LYS A 69 -4.80 4.54 -7.59
C LYS A 69 -3.57 4.64 -8.46
N SER A 70 -2.56 5.40 -8.05
CA SER A 70 -1.33 5.50 -8.83
C SER A 70 -0.56 4.19 -8.90
N LEU A 71 -0.83 3.26 -7.99
CA LEU A 71 -0.22 1.93 -8.00
C LEU A 71 -1.02 0.91 -8.82
N TYR A 72 -2.20 1.27 -9.28
CA TYR A 72 -3.07 0.38 -10.05
C TYR A 72 -2.95 0.69 -11.54
N HIS A 73 -2.86 -0.37 -12.33
CA HIS A 73 -2.94 -0.23 -13.79
C HIS A 73 -3.55 -1.50 -14.35
N GLU A 74 -4.60 -1.35 -15.15
CA GLU A 74 -5.34 -2.53 -15.65
C GLU A 74 -4.47 -3.48 -16.46
N LYS A 75 -3.37 -3.00 -17.05
CA LYS A 75 -2.44 -3.84 -17.79
C LYS A 75 -1.29 -4.36 -16.95
N ALA A 76 -1.16 -3.92 -15.72
CA ALA A 76 -0.15 -4.49 -14.83
C ALA A 76 -0.64 -5.84 -14.32
N SER A 77 0.28 -6.78 -14.13
CA SER A 77 -0.07 -8.10 -13.64
C SER A 77 0.87 -8.48 -12.51
N ASN A 78 0.28 -8.90 -11.42
CA ASN A 78 0.97 -9.39 -10.24
C ASN A 78 0.05 -10.44 -9.62
N GLN A 79 0.48 -11.11 -8.57
CA GLN A 79 -0.34 -12.12 -7.92
C GLN A 79 -0.46 -11.83 -6.43
N ASP A 80 -1.64 -12.10 -5.88
CA ASP A 80 -1.83 -12.01 -4.45
C ASP A 80 -1.40 -13.30 -3.76
N LYS A 81 -1.60 -13.36 -2.45
CA LYS A 81 -1.27 -14.54 -1.64
C LYS A 81 -1.95 -15.82 -2.12
N TYR A 82 -3.12 -15.68 -2.73
CA TYR A 82 -3.93 -16.83 -3.16
C TYR A 82 -3.70 -17.20 -4.62
N GLY A 83 -2.73 -16.58 -5.28
CA GLY A 83 -2.45 -16.83 -6.70
C GLY A 83 -3.41 -16.15 -7.64
N LYS A 84 -4.22 -15.22 -7.17
CA LYS A 84 -5.15 -14.47 -8.02
C LYS A 84 -4.46 -13.27 -8.63
N GLU A 85 -4.83 -12.94 -9.86
CA GLU A 85 -4.26 -11.78 -10.53
C GLU A 85 -4.72 -10.49 -9.85
N ILE A 86 -3.76 -9.60 -9.62
CA ILE A 86 -4.03 -8.24 -9.17
C ILE A 86 -3.27 -7.29 -10.10
N HIS A 87 -3.80 -6.08 -10.22
CA HIS A 87 -3.26 -5.11 -11.17
C HIS A 87 -2.34 -4.10 -10.48
N LEU A 88 -1.46 -4.65 -9.66
CA LEU A 88 -0.39 -3.92 -8.99
C LEU A 88 0.86 -4.01 -9.85
N TRP A 89 1.63 -2.93 -9.91
CA TRP A 89 2.87 -2.92 -10.67
C TRP A 89 3.83 -4.02 -10.19
N PRO A 90 4.49 -4.73 -11.12
CA PRO A 90 5.38 -5.85 -10.74
C PRO A 90 6.65 -5.44 -10.02
N ALA A 91 6.92 -4.14 -9.87
CA ALA A 91 8.00 -3.67 -9.01
C ALA A 91 7.76 -4.06 -7.54
N PHE A 92 6.52 -4.33 -7.17
CA PHE A 92 6.17 -4.80 -5.83
C PHE A 92 6.10 -6.31 -5.82
N PRO A 93 6.60 -6.97 -4.76
CA PRO A 93 6.67 -8.43 -4.76
C PRO A 93 5.27 -9.07 -4.73
N SER A 94 5.14 -10.22 -5.37
CA SER A 94 3.90 -10.99 -5.36
C SER A 94 3.69 -11.62 -3.97
N GLY A 95 2.45 -11.98 -3.68
CA GLY A 95 2.12 -12.72 -2.47
C GLY A 95 1.50 -11.90 -1.36
N GLY A 96 1.18 -10.64 -1.63
CA GLY A 96 0.44 -9.81 -0.67
C GLY A 96 -1.06 -10.01 -0.80
N LEU A 97 -1.84 -9.10 -0.23
CA LEU A 97 -3.29 -9.16 -0.31
C LEU A 97 -3.81 -8.13 -1.31
N ALA A 98 -4.96 -8.43 -1.90
CA ALA A 98 -5.54 -7.57 -2.93
C ALA A 98 -6.21 -6.32 -2.36
N THR A 99 -6.72 -6.40 -1.13
CA THR A 99 -7.52 -5.32 -0.54
C THR A 99 -6.75 -4.60 0.55
N VAL A 100 -6.68 -3.28 0.42
CA VAL A 100 -5.86 -2.44 1.30
C VAL A 100 -6.67 -1.33 1.93
N TRP A 101 -6.33 -0.98 3.17
CA TRP A 101 -6.92 0.15 3.86
C TRP A 101 -6.39 1.46 3.33
N LEU A 102 -7.25 2.46 3.31
CA LEU A 102 -6.88 3.82 2.95
C LEU A 102 -6.97 4.74 4.17
N LYS A 103 -6.40 5.93 4.02
CA LYS A 103 -6.54 6.97 5.01
C LYS A 103 -8.03 7.22 5.20
N GLY A 104 -8.47 7.15 6.45
CA GLY A 104 -9.88 7.32 6.76
C GLY A 104 -10.18 8.65 7.39
N GLU A 105 -11.46 8.86 7.58
CA GLU A 105 -11.96 10.00 8.32
C GLU A 105 -12.53 9.51 9.64
N SER A 106 -13.09 10.39 10.44
CA SER A 106 -13.70 9.99 11.70
C SER A 106 -14.90 9.08 11.44
N GLY A 107 -15.22 8.21 12.40
CA GLY A 107 -16.33 7.29 12.28
C GLY A 107 -15.90 5.85 12.18
N HIS A 108 -16.88 4.97 12.12
CA HIS A 108 -16.65 3.53 12.17
C HIS A 108 -16.39 2.89 10.81
N GLU A 109 -16.71 3.59 9.74
CA GLU A 109 -16.55 3.03 8.40
C GLU A 109 -15.29 3.59 7.75
N GLY A 110 -14.50 2.70 7.18
CA GLY A 110 -13.34 3.07 6.39
C GLY A 110 -13.57 2.76 4.93
N THR A 111 -12.53 2.94 4.13
CA THR A 111 -12.55 2.64 2.70
C THR A 111 -11.41 1.71 2.37
N LEU A 112 -11.71 0.70 1.58
CA LEU A 112 -10.68 -0.18 1.03
C LEU A 112 -10.56 0.05 -0.48
N PHE A 113 -9.41 -0.30 -1.01
CA PHE A 113 -9.16 -0.37 -2.45
C PHE A 113 -8.85 -1.81 -2.81
N ASP A 114 -9.42 -2.29 -3.92
CA ASP A 114 -9.25 -3.67 -4.37
C ASP A 114 -8.41 -3.69 -5.65
N PHE A 115 -7.20 -4.24 -5.56
CA PHE A 115 -6.31 -4.33 -6.71
C PHE A 115 -6.75 -5.34 -7.76
N LYS A 116 -7.78 -6.15 -7.47
CA LYS A 116 -8.28 -7.08 -8.47
C LYS A 116 -9.09 -6.38 -9.55
N ASN A 117 -9.74 -5.27 -9.21
CA ASN A 117 -10.65 -4.59 -10.14
C ASN A 117 -10.60 -3.07 -10.09
N GLY A 118 -9.78 -2.48 -9.22
CA GLY A 118 -9.66 -1.03 -9.14
C GLY A 118 -10.81 -0.34 -8.43
N GLU A 119 -11.61 -1.08 -7.67
CA GLU A 119 -12.78 -0.52 -7.00
C GLU A 119 -12.47 -0.07 -5.59
N PHE A 120 -13.16 1.00 -5.16
CA PHE A 120 -13.19 1.42 -3.77
C PHE A 120 -14.49 0.90 -3.16
N ARG A 121 -14.40 0.38 -1.94
CA ARG A 121 -15.59 -0.10 -1.23
C ARG A 121 -15.53 0.32 0.24
N PRO A 122 -16.69 0.55 0.86
CA PRO A 122 -16.70 0.81 2.30
C PRO A 122 -16.51 -0.49 3.08
N LEU A 123 -15.89 -0.38 4.24
CA LEU A 123 -15.73 -1.52 5.15
C LEU A 123 -15.60 -0.96 6.56
N TYR A 124 -16.30 -1.57 7.51
CA TYR A 124 -16.15 -1.17 8.91
C TYR A 124 -14.70 -1.34 9.35
N LYS A 125 -14.20 -0.34 10.05
CA LYS A 125 -12.80 -0.30 10.49
C LYS A 125 -12.42 -1.46 11.42
N SER A 126 -13.41 -2.08 12.06
CA SER A 126 -13.18 -3.23 12.93
C SER A 126 -12.98 -4.54 12.19
N LYS A 127 -13.21 -4.57 10.88
CA LYS A 127 -13.04 -5.79 10.08
C LYS A 127 -11.58 -5.93 9.67
N SER A 128 -11.11 -7.17 9.62
CA SER A 128 -9.74 -7.44 9.20
C SER A 128 -9.63 -8.51 8.12
N GLY A 129 -10.73 -9.20 7.79
CA GLY A 129 -10.69 -10.34 6.88
C GLY A 129 -10.05 -10.01 5.55
N ARG A 130 -8.88 -10.61 5.27
CA ARG A 130 -8.10 -10.42 4.05
C ARG A 130 -7.68 -8.98 3.82
N MET A 131 -7.60 -8.18 4.90
CA MET A 131 -7.20 -6.78 4.79
C MET A 131 -5.75 -6.58 5.17
N THR A 132 -5.08 -5.74 4.39
CA THR A 132 -3.71 -5.33 4.63
C THR A 132 -3.60 -3.81 4.45
N VAL A 133 -2.40 -3.29 4.57
CA VAL A 133 -2.11 -1.89 4.25
C VAL A 133 -0.74 -1.83 3.60
N ARG A 134 -0.58 -0.92 2.66
CA ARG A 134 0.73 -0.57 2.11
C ARG A 134 0.95 0.89 2.46
N LEU A 135 1.79 1.12 3.44
CA LEU A 135 2.05 2.48 3.92
C LEU A 135 2.84 3.28 2.89
N VAL A 136 2.67 4.59 2.94
CA VAL A 136 3.28 5.52 2.01
C VAL A 136 3.80 6.71 2.80
N ARG A 137 4.78 7.42 2.24
CA ARG A 137 5.25 8.68 2.78
C ARG A 137 5.58 9.65 1.64
N GLY A 138 5.67 10.92 2.00
CA GLY A 138 5.94 11.97 1.03
C GLY A 138 4.67 12.65 0.56
N GLU A 139 4.82 13.53 -0.41
CA GLU A 139 3.70 14.24 -1.02
C GLU A 139 3.62 13.88 -2.49
N MET A 140 2.39 13.57 -2.94
CA MET A 140 2.18 13.20 -4.32
C MET A 140 2.40 14.41 -5.23
N LEU A 141 3.26 14.23 -6.22
CA LEU A 141 3.48 15.24 -7.23
C LEU A 141 2.24 15.33 -8.13
N SER A 142 1.68 16.51 -8.26
CA SER A 142 0.46 16.72 -9.03
C SER A 142 0.73 17.05 -10.49
#